data_126cad1fa822a6356e8e8d39cbc3d837
#
_entry.id   126cad1fa822a6356e8e8d39cbc3d837
#
_cell.length_a   1.000
_cell.length_b   1.000
_cell.length_c   1.000
_cell.angle_alpha   90.00
_cell.angle_beta   90.00
_cell.angle_gamma   90.00
#
_symmetry.space_group_name_H-M   'P 1'
#
loop_
_entity.id
_entity.type
_entity.pdbx_description
1 polymer ?
#
loop_
_entity_poly.entity_id
_entity_poly.type
_entity_poly.pdbx_seq_one_letter_code
_entity_poly.pdbx_strand_id
1 'polypeptide(L)'
;MKNNNKLIRVVMTMALSCNLMLTVSMPARSSETHDNYAFMSAQDLYDALSQQSQVALGYLLGIVDAKKGPQAEGGCFTVPWQSDADEVLVTAYLEYWPQVADFSITAPDALIQMMQERFPCQSQ
;
A
#
# COMPACT_ATOMS: atom_id res chain seq x y z
N MET A 1 28.03 67.77 -34.00
CA MET A 1 28.77 66.59 -33.52
C MET A 1 28.50 66.44 -32.06
N LYS A 2 27.60 65.55 -31.65
CA LYS A 2 27.27 65.29 -30.26
C LYS A 2 27.16 63.79 -30.05
N ASN A 3 27.95 63.34 -29.14
CA ASN A 3 28.25 61.94 -28.76
C ASN A 3 27.01 61.17 -28.35
N ASN A 4 26.80 60.03 -28.99
CA ASN A 4 25.84 59.01 -28.61
C ASN A 4 26.48 57.89 -27.78
N ASN A 5 27.14 58.25 -26.67
CA ASN A 5 27.79 57.28 -25.78
C ASN A 5 26.92 56.88 -24.59
N LYS A 6 25.59 57.05 -24.66
CA LYS A 6 24.71 56.69 -23.55
C LYS A 6 23.94 55.38 -23.75
N LEU A 7 24.15 54.70 -24.87
CA LEU A 7 23.35 53.49 -25.22
C LEU A 7 24.03 52.16 -24.94
N ILE A 8 25.25 52.16 -24.38
CA ILE A 8 26.01 50.92 -24.17
C ILE A 8 26.01 50.48 -22.68
N ARG A 9 25.38 51.23 -21.80
CA ARG A 9 25.39 50.88 -20.34
C ARG A 9 24.15 50.19 -19.83
N VAL A 10 23.18 49.81 -20.65
CA VAL A 10 21.91 49.22 -20.20
C VAL A 10 21.81 47.72 -20.52
N VAL A 11 22.77 47.14 -21.21
CA VAL A 11 22.66 45.74 -21.67
C VAL A 11 23.43 44.73 -20.80
N MET A 12 23.98 45.14 -19.66
CA MET A 12 24.82 44.21 -18.86
C MET A 12 24.33 43.97 -17.44
N THR A 13 23.01 43.91 -17.25
CA THR A 13 22.38 43.51 -15.99
C THR A 13 21.26 42.50 -16.21
N MET A 14 21.52 41.51 -17.03
CA MET A 14 20.67 40.33 -17.12
C MET A 14 21.57 39.12 -17.07
N ALA A 15 21.53 38.41 -16.01
CA ALA A 15 21.79 37.01 -15.87
C ALA A 15 22.39 36.70 -14.50
N LEU A 16 21.58 36.65 -13.49
CA LEU A 16 21.77 35.72 -12.40
C LEU A 16 20.40 35.35 -11.83
N SER A 17 19.59 34.71 -12.67
CA SER A 17 18.46 33.92 -12.16
C SER A 17 19.03 32.65 -11.57
N CYS A 18 19.28 32.69 -10.28
CA CYS A 18 19.63 31.52 -9.50
C CYS A 18 18.43 30.58 -9.48
N ASN A 19 18.45 29.53 -10.30
CA ASN A 19 17.52 28.42 -10.22
C ASN A 19 17.71 27.72 -8.87
N LEU A 20 16.91 28.12 -7.89
CA LEU A 20 16.77 27.40 -6.64
C LEU A 20 15.98 26.12 -6.94
N MET A 21 16.66 25.07 -7.36
CA MET A 21 16.08 23.73 -7.36
C MET A 21 15.82 23.33 -5.92
N LEU A 22 14.56 23.45 -5.52
CA LEU A 22 14.08 22.78 -4.32
C LEU A 22 14.17 21.27 -4.57
N THR A 23 15.24 20.66 -4.14
CA THR A 23 15.32 19.22 -3.98
C THR A 23 14.40 18.85 -2.83
N VAL A 24 13.19 18.42 -3.15
CA VAL A 24 12.33 17.76 -2.20
C VAL A 24 12.98 16.43 -1.86
N SER A 25 13.73 16.41 -0.76
CA SER A 25 14.23 15.17 -0.17
C SER A 25 13.03 14.41 0.35
N MET A 26 12.55 13.43 -0.42
CA MET A 26 11.63 12.43 0.11
C MET A 26 12.37 11.68 1.21
N PRO A 27 11.82 11.60 2.43
CA PRO A 27 12.41 10.74 3.44
C PRO A 27 12.41 9.32 2.91
N ALA A 28 13.59 8.73 2.78
CA ALA A 28 13.71 7.30 2.54
C ALA A 28 13.01 6.61 3.70
N ARG A 29 11.86 5.96 3.42
CA ARG A 29 11.22 5.06 4.36
C ARG A 29 12.25 3.98 4.66
N SER A 30 12.81 4.01 5.85
CA SER A 30 13.63 2.92 6.34
C SER A 30 12.75 1.68 6.34
N SER A 31 13.03 0.76 5.44
CA SER A 31 12.49 -0.59 5.47
C SER A 31 12.96 -1.21 6.78
N GLU A 32 12.11 -1.23 7.80
CA GLU A 32 12.34 -2.07 8.96
C GLU A 32 12.39 -3.51 8.45
N THR A 33 13.53 -4.15 8.66
CA THR A 33 13.73 -5.56 8.35
C THR A 33 12.89 -6.37 9.32
N HIS A 34 11.64 -6.66 8.94
CA HIS A 34 10.86 -7.67 9.62
C HIS A 34 11.45 -9.04 9.29
N ASP A 35 11.76 -9.84 10.31
CA ASP A 35 12.24 -11.22 10.18
C ASP A 35 11.22 -12.15 9.49
N ASN A 36 10.00 -11.68 9.28
CA ASN A 36 8.97 -12.35 8.49
C ASN A 36 9.01 -11.85 7.05
N TYR A 37 9.46 -12.71 6.16
CA TYR A 37 9.56 -12.43 4.74
C TYR A 37 8.15 -12.34 4.12
N ALA A 38 7.61 -11.14 4.08
CA ALA A 38 6.36 -10.85 3.37
C ALA A 38 6.60 -9.71 2.37
N PHE A 39 6.07 -9.88 1.16
CA PHE A 39 6.18 -8.85 0.11
C PHE A 39 5.35 -7.60 0.40
N MET A 40 4.39 -7.69 1.30
CA MET A 40 3.42 -6.64 1.58
C MET A 40 3.05 -6.66 3.07
N SER A 41 3.05 -5.48 3.68
CA SER A 41 2.49 -5.32 5.02
C SER A 41 0.96 -5.29 4.96
N ALA A 42 0.31 -5.51 6.10
CA ALA A 42 -1.14 -5.43 6.18
C ALA A 42 -1.66 -4.02 5.84
N GLN A 43 -0.92 -2.98 6.24
CA GLN A 43 -1.26 -1.59 5.89
C GLN A 43 -1.13 -1.33 4.39
N ASP A 44 -0.05 -1.81 3.75
CA ASP A 44 0.12 -1.62 2.31
C ASP A 44 -0.99 -2.32 1.51
N LEU A 45 -1.42 -3.51 1.97
CA LEU A 45 -2.55 -4.20 1.36
C LEU A 45 -3.85 -3.41 1.53
N TYR A 46 -4.12 -2.88 2.71
CA TYR A 46 -5.28 -2.05 2.98
C TYR A 46 -5.31 -0.81 2.07
N ASP A 47 -4.21 -0.08 2.00
CA ASP A 47 -4.09 1.12 1.18
C ASP A 47 -4.30 0.81 -0.31
N ALA A 48 -3.72 -0.29 -0.80
CA ALA A 48 -3.84 -0.69 -2.18
C ALA A 48 -5.27 -1.18 -2.53
N LEU A 49 -5.93 -1.93 -1.65
CA LEU A 49 -7.32 -2.37 -1.84
C LEU A 49 -8.30 -1.18 -1.79
N SER A 50 -8.07 -0.22 -0.89
CA SER A 50 -8.85 1.02 -0.82
C SER A 50 -8.79 1.83 -2.12
N GLN A 51 -7.70 1.71 -2.86
CA GLN A 51 -7.49 2.31 -4.17
C GLN A 51 -7.93 1.40 -5.34
N GLN A 52 -8.63 0.30 -5.05
CA GLN A 52 -9.12 -0.67 -6.04
C GLN A 52 -8.02 -1.30 -6.91
N SER A 53 -6.84 -1.52 -6.35
CA SER A 53 -5.71 -2.14 -7.04
C SER A 53 -6.01 -3.59 -7.40
N GLN A 54 -5.99 -3.92 -8.69
CA GLN A 54 -6.15 -5.29 -9.18
C GLN A 54 -5.01 -6.21 -8.76
N VAL A 55 -3.80 -5.66 -8.58
CA VAL A 55 -2.65 -6.41 -8.07
C VAL A 55 -2.87 -6.81 -6.62
N ALA A 56 -3.37 -5.89 -5.79
CA ALA A 56 -3.70 -6.16 -4.40
C ALA A 56 -4.85 -7.17 -4.27
N LEU A 57 -5.86 -7.08 -5.13
CA LEU A 57 -6.93 -8.07 -5.22
C LEU A 57 -6.38 -9.45 -5.55
N GLY A 58 -5.54 -9.57 -6.58
CA GLY A 58 -4.91 -10.83 -6.94
C GLY A 58 -4.05 -11.41 -5.82
N TYR A 59 -3.33 -10.55 -5.09
CA TYR A 59 -2.53 -10.95 -3.93
C TYR A 59 -3.43 -11.50 -2.79
N LEU A 60 -4.50 -10.80 -2.43
CA LEU A 60 -5.47 -11.23 -1.43
C LEU A 60 -6.05 -12.61 -1.80
N LEU A 61 -6.59 -12.74 -3.01
CA LEU A 61 -7.19 -13.99 -3.47
C LEU A 61 -6.18 -15.14 -3.48
N GLY A 62 -4.93 -14.89 -3.90
CA GLY A 62 -3.86 -15.88 -3.89
C GLY A 62 -3.51 -16.39 -2.50
N ILE A 63 -3.44 -15.50 -1.50
CA ILE A 63 -3.20 -15.90 -0.10
C ILE A 63 -4.36 -16.72 0.44
N VAL A 64 -5.59 -16.25 0.25
CA VAL A 64 -6.80 -16.96 0.72
C VAL A 64 -6.88 -18.34 0.08
N ASP A 65 -6.64 -18.46 -1.23
CA ASP A 65 -6.70 -19.72 -1.95
C ASP A 65 -5.61 -20.69 -1.51
N ALA A 66 -4.41 -20.20 -1.24
CA ALA A 66 -3.29 -21.01 -0.76
C ALA A 66 -3.47 -21.52 0.69
N LYS A 67 -4.24 -20.80 1.51
CA LYS A 67 -4.39 -21.07 2.95
C LYS A 67 -5.75 -21.64 3.34
N LYS A 68 -6.68 -21.80 2.39
CA LYS A 68 -7.99 -22.39 2.66
C LYS A 68 -7.87 -23.88 3.02
N GLY A 69 -8.74 -24.33 3.90
CA GLY A 69 -8.88 -25.73 4.26
C GLY A 69 -8.44 -26.08 5.69
N PRO A 70 -8.72 -27.32 6.12
CA PRO A 70 -8.55 -27.74 7.52
C PRO A 70 -7.09 -27.85 7.99
N GLN A 71 -6.15 -27.79 7.06
CA GLN A 71 -4.70 -27.87 7.35
C GLN A 71 -4.01 -26.49 7.37
N ALA A 72 -4.78 -25.41 7.24
CA ALA A 72 -4.23 -24.06 7.32
C ALA A 72 -3.61 -23.84 8.72
N GLU A 73 -2.37 -23.40 8.76
CA GLU A 73 -1.74 -22.97 10.00
C GLU A 73 -2.60 -21.87 10.66
N GLY A 74 -2.93 -22.07 11.94
CA GLY A 74 -3.68 -21.09 12.71
C GLY A 74 -5.19 -21.29 12.75
N GLY A 75 -5.75 -22.28 12.10
CA GLY A 75 -7.18 -22.59 12.17
C GLY A 75 -7.88 -22.69 10.83
N CYS A 76 -9.06 -23.25 10.86
CA CYS A 76 -9.88 -23.46 9.67
C CYS A 76 -10.73 -22.24 9.36
N PHE A 77 -10.82 -21.89 8.08
CA PHE A 77 -11.78 -20.94 7.55
C PHE A 77 -12.38 -21.43 6.23
N THR A 78 -13.54 -20.87 5.88
CA THR A 78 -14.22 -21.15 4.62
C THR A 78 -14.19 -19.92 3.72
N VAL A 79 -14.18 -20.14 2.41
CA VAL A 79 -14.33 -19.05 1.43
C VAL A 79 -15.80 -18.94 1.07
N PRO A 80 -16.39 -17.71 1.04
CA PRO A 80 -17.78 -17.54 0.60
C PRO A 80 -17.96 -18.05 -0.84
N TRP A 81 -18.91 -18.96 -1.05
CA TRP A 81 -19.26 -19.50 -2.36
C TRP A 81 -20.36 -18.64 -3.02
N GLN A 82 -19.97 -17.44 -3.45
CA GLN A 82 -20.87 -16.51 -4.13
C GLN A 82 -20.16 -15.95 -5.36
N SER A 83 -20.94 -15.45 -6.31
CA SER A 83 -20.39 -14.86 -7.56
C SER A 83 -19.57 -13.59 -7.32
N ASP A 84 -19.73 -12.96 -6.17
CA ASP A 84 -19.10 -11.73 -5.70
C ASP A 84 -18.15 -11.97 -4.50
N ALA A 85 -17.62 -13.19 -4.41
CA ALA A 85 -16.74 -13.59 -3.29
C ALA A 85 -15.53 -12.67 -3.12
N ASP A 86 -14.97 -12.17 -4.20
CA ASP A 86 -13.87 -11.23 -4.22
C ASP A 86 -14.26 -9.88 -3.59
N GLU A 87 -15.41 -9.32 -3.91
CA GLU A 87 -15.93 -8.09 -3.29
C GLU A 87 -16.22 -8.29 -1.81
N VAL A 88 -16.78 -9.45 -1.44
CA VAL A 88 -17.05 -9.80 -0.04
C VAL A 88 -15.75 -9.87 0.76
N LEU A 89 -14.71 -10.50 0.22
CA LEU A 89 -13.42 -10.61 0.88
C LEU A 89 -12.70 -9.26 1.01
N VAL A 90 -12.72 -8.43 -0.03
CA VAL A 90 -12.17 -7.08 0.01
C VAL A 90 -12.89 -6.24 1.07
N THR A 91 -14.22 -6.24 1.05
CA THR A 91 -15.03 -5.50 2.03
C THR A 91 -14.72 -5.96 3.46
N ALA A 92 -14.67 -7.27 3.69
CA ALA A 92 -14.35 -7.83 4.99
C ALA A 92 -12.96 -7.39 5.49
N TYR A 93 -11.97 -7.34 4.61
CA TYR A 93 -10.62 -6.89 4.97
C TYR A 93 -10.56 -5.39 5.28
N LEU A 94 -11.22 -4.57 4.46
CA LEU A 94 -11.28 -3.11 4.67
C LEU A 94 -12.03 -2.72 5.95
N GLU A 95 -13.00 -3.52 6.38
CA GLU A 95 -13.69 -3.33 7.67
C GLU A 95 -12.89 -3.86 8.86
N TYR A 96 -12.14 -4.93 8.67
CA TYR A 96 -11.38 -5.60 9.71
C TYR A 96 -10.12 -4.84 10.09
N TRP A 97 -9.31 -4.47 9.10
CA TRP A 97 -7.99 -3.91 9.32
C TRP A 97 -7.96 -2.66 10.22
N PRO A 98 -8.83 -1.65 10.06
CA PRO A 98 -8.83 -0.47 10.94
C PRO A 98 -9.08 -0.77 12.41
N GLN A 99 -9.56 -1.97 12.75
CA GLN A 99 -9.83 -2.41 14.12
C GLN A 99 -8.63 -3.15 14.74
N VAL A 100 -7.64 -3.52 13.93
CA VAL A 100 -6.41 -4.18 14.37
C VAL A 100 -5.41 -3.13 14.81
N ALA A 101 -4.96 -3.21 16.06
CA ALA A 101 -4.06 -2.21 16.63
C ALA A 101 -2.58 -2.42 16.25
N ASP A 102 -2.23 -3.57 15.68
CA ASP A 102 -0.84 -3.92 15.36
C ASP A 102 -0.53 -3.66 13.88
N PHE A 103 0.15 -2.54 13.62
CA PHE A 103 0.57 -2.14 12.27
C PHE A 103 1.83 -2.88 11.78
N SER A 104 2.45 -3.73 12.61
CA SER A 104 3.64 -4.50 12.24
C SER A 104 3.31 -5.84 11.58
N ILE A 105 2.05 -6.25 11.61
CA ILE A 105 1.60 -7.53 11.07
C ILE A 105 1.72 -7.59 9.54
N THR A 106 2.08 -8.75 9.03
CA THR A 106 2.18 -8.99 7.58
C THR A 106 0.79 -9.12 6.94
N ALA A 107 0.69 -8.83 5.64
CA ALA A 107 -0.58 -8.99 4.93
C ALA A 107 -1.14 -10.42 4.98
N PRO A 108 -0.32 -11.49 4.80
CA PRO A 108 -0.80 -12.86 4.95
C PRO A 108 -1.37 -13.14 6.34
N ASP A 109 -0.69 -12.71 7.41
CA ASP A 109 -1.14 -12.94 8.77
C ASP A 109 -2.45 -12.21 9.08
N ALA A 110 -2.55 -10.95 8.67
CA ALA A 110 -3.78 -10.18 8.82
C ALA A 110 -4.97 -10.80 8.05
N LEU A 111 -4.72 -11.29 6.83
CA LEU A 111 -5.74 -11.97 6.03
C LEU A 111 -6.20 -13.26 6.70
N ILE A 112 -5.27 -14.09 7.20
CA ILE A 112 -5.61 -15.34 7.89
C ILE A 112 -6.43 -15.05 9.14
N GLN A 113 -6.03 -14.07 9.95
CA GLN A 113 -6.78 -13.68 11.14
C GLN A 113 -8.20 -13.21 10.78
N MET A 114 -8.33 -12.34 9.80
CA MET A 114 -9.62 -11.88 9.31
C MET A 114 -10.50 -13.05 8.83
N MET A 115 -9.94 -13.98 8.05
CA MET A 115 -10.67 -15.13 7.54
C MET A 115 -11.15 -16.05 8.66
N GLN A 116 -10.33 -16.28 9.67
CA GLN A 116 -10.70 -17.11 10.84
C GLN A 116 -11.79 -16.48 11.69
N GLU A 117 -11.78 -15.16 11.80
CA GLU A 117 -12.76 -14.42 12.59
C GLU A 117 -14.10 -14.27 11.86
N ARG A 118 -14.06 -13.93 10.56
CA ARG A 118 -15.26 -13.60 9.78
C ARG A 118 -15.87 -14.80 9.07
N PHE A 119 -15.07 -15.78 8.73
CA PHE A 119 -15.46 -16.96 7.95
C PHE A 119 -14.98 -18.27 8.57
N PRO A 120 -15.19 -18.51 9.88
CA PRO A 120 -14.72 -19.72 10.52
C PRO A 120 -15.36 -20.98 9.93
N CYS A 121 -14.63 -22.10 9.94
CA CYS A 121 -15.25 -23.38 9.63
C CYS A 121 -16.34 -23.69 10.67
N GLN A 122 -17.49 -24.18 10.19
CA GLN A 122 -18.51 -24.69 11.09
C GLN A 122 -18.01 -26.02 11.68
N SER A 123 -17.95 -26.11 13.01
CA SER A 123 -17.72 -27.38 13.70
C SER A 123 -18.90 -28.31 13.40
N GLN A 124 -18.60 -29.41 12.71
CA GLN A 124 -19.56 -30.51 12.50
C GLN A 124 -19.78 -31.28 13.80
#